data_46a2c7877cb981f562f395a5d5266c61
#
_entry.id   46a2c7877cb981f562f395a5d5266c61
#
_cell.length_a   1.000
_cell.length_b   1.000
_cell.length_c   1.000
_cell.angle_alpha   90.00
_cell.angle_beta   90.00
_cell.angle_gamma   90.00
#
_symmetry.space_group_name_H-M   'P 1'
#
loop_
_entity.id
_entity.type
_entity.pdbx_description
1 polymer ?
#
loop_
_entity_poly.entity_id
_entity_poly.type
_entity_poly.pdbx_seq_one_letter_code
_entity_poly.pdbx_strand_id
1 'polypeptide(L)'
;MKRLKNKDYKEVISFDDVILVPQYSDIISRKEIDTSIYINELNTNLDIPIISSPMSTVTESYMSNTMSSLGGLGIIHRYNTIEFQRKLVSFITNTNTKSAAVGVTGDFKERLSALVEVGLNSVCVDVAHGDHILVEKAIEYIRSTYPDLFLIAGNVATGSAYNRLSNWGAHAVRTSVGSGSICTTRIQTGHGIPTLSAIIDCYNIKKERLDEGKYAPYIIADGGIKNSGDIVKSLSAGADLVMLGSMLSGTKETPGNIETD
;
A
#
# COMPACT_ATOMS: atom_id res chain seq x y z
N MET A 1 28.15 17.33 1.65
CA MET A 1 27.65 16.22 2.48
C MET A 1 27.90 16.58 3.94
N LYS A 2 26.86 16.82 4.77
CA LYS A 2 27.04 17.03 6.21
C LYS A 2 27.48 15.70 6.84
N ARG A 3 28.58 15.72 7.60
CA ARG A 3 28.95 14.56 8.40
C ARG A 3 27.90 14.34 9.49
N LEU A 4 27.41 13.09 9.61
CA LEU A 4 26.49 12.71 10.69
C LEU A 4 27.21 12.90 12.04
N LYS A 5 26.51 13.49 13.00
CA LYS A 5 26.94 13.61 14.40
C LYS A 5 26.13 12.64 15.25
N ASN A 6 26.62 12.21 16.41
CA ASN A 6 25.90 11.30 17.30
C ASN A 6 24.46 11.74 17.63
N LYS A 7 24.12 13.04 17.48
CA LYS A 7 22.77 13.60 17.66
C LYS A 7 21.81 13.34 16.49
N ASP A 8 22.35 12.86 15.33
CA ASP A 8 21.56 12.65 14.11
C ASP A 8 21.04 11.21 14.01
N TYR A 9 21.37 10.34 14.98
CA TYR A 9 20.86 8.97 15.02
C TYR A 9 19.56 8.91 15.81
N LYS A 10 18.50 8.40 15.18
CA LYS A 10 17.23 8.05 15.82
C LYS A 10 17.17 6.53 15.90
N GLU A 11 16.87 6.00 17.07
CA GLU A 11 16.58 4.59 17.25
C GLU A 11 15.28 4.25 16.48
N VAL A 12 15.32 3.17 15.72
CA VAL A 12 14.19 2.65 14.94
C VAL A 12 14.07 1.15 15.18
N ILE A 13 12.83 0.65 15.19
CA ILE A 13 12.49 -0.73 15.49
C ILE A 13 11.85 -1.42 14.28
N SER A 14 12.17 -2.69 14.10
CA SER A 14 11.56 -3.59 13.12
C SER A 14 10.51 -4.49 13.78
N PHE A 15 9.85 -5.34 13.00
CA PHE A 15 8.92 -6.34 13.56
C PHE A 15 9.61 -7.36 14.46
N ASP A 16 10.89 -7.65 14.21
CA ASP A 16 11.66 -8.63 14.98
C ASP A 16 12.08 -8.09 16.37
N ASP A 17 12.05 -6.77 16.58
CA ASP A 17 12.45 -6.11 17.83
C ASP A 17 11.33 -6.06 18.88
N VAL A 18 10.08 -6.39 18.51
CA VAL A 18 8.92 -6.23 19.38
C VAL A 18 8.00 -7.45 19.35
N ILE A 19 7.28 -7.62 20.46
CA ILE A 19 6.15 -8.55 20.58
C ILE A 19 4.98 -7.83 21.24
N LEU A 20 3.76 -8.23 20.89
CA LEU A 20 2.55 -7.72 21.54
C LEU A 20 2.35 -8.43 22.88
N VAL A 21 2.14 -7.65 23.93
CA VAL A 21 1.83 -8.21 25.25
C VAL A 21 0.35 -8.58 25.29
N PRO A 22 0.00 -9.86 25.55
CA PRO A 22 -1.39 -10.28 25.66
C PRO A 22 -2.13 -9.48 26.75
N GLN A 23 -3.36 -9.07 26.44
CA GLN A 23 -4.23 -8.39 27.37
C GLN A 23 -5.39 -9.29 27.77
N TYR A 24 -6.13 -8.88 28.82
CA TYR A 24 -7.39 -9.55 29.16
C TYR A 24 -8.34 -9.54 27.95
N SER A 25 -9.00 -10.66 27.71
CA SER A 25 -9.98 -10.81 26.63
C SER A 25 -11.22 -11.54 27.14
N ASP A 26 -12.37 -11.04 26.80
CA ASP A 26 -13.70 -11.64 26.99
C ASP A 26 -14.24 -12.32 25.73
N ILE A 27 -13.43 -12.34 24.65
CA ILE A 27 -13.79 -12.98 23.38
C ILE A 27 -13.76 -14.48 23.53
N ILE A 28 -14.90 -15.12 23.35
CA ILE A 28 -15.08 -16.58 23.53
C ILE A 28 -14.62 -17.34 22.27
N SER A 29 -14.85 -16.77 21.09
CA SER A 29 -14.54 -17.44 19.82
C SER A 29 -13.85 -16.49 18.83
N ARG A 30 -12.83 -17.01 18.12
CA ARG A 30 -12.21 -16.28 16.99
C ARG A 30 -13.19 -15.86 15.89
N LYS A 31 -14.35 -16.52 15.81
CA LYS A 31 -15.42 -16.17 14.85
C LYS A 31 -16.15 -14.85 15.18
N GLU A 32 -15.95 -14.33 16.38
CA GLU A 32 -16.54 -13.05 16.83
C GLU A 32 -15.65 -11.85 16.42
N ILE A 33 -14.43 -12.12 15.93
CA ILE A 33 -13.52 -11.07 15.52
C ILE A 33 -13.95 -10.55 14.14
N ASP A 34 -14.28 -9.27 14.07
CA ASP A 34 -14.47 -8.55 12.83
C ASP A 34 -13.13 -7.92 12.40
N THR A 35 -12.63 -8.32 11.23
CA THR A 35 -11.41 -7.78 10.61
C THR A 35 -11.72 -6.84 9.45
N SER A 36 -12.99 -6.56 9.21
CA SER A 36 -13.42 -5.76 8.06
C SER A 36 -13.04 -4.29 8.21
N ILE A 37 -12.87 -3.65 7.08
CA ILE A 37 -12.67 -2.21 6.98
C ILE A 37 -13.52 -1.65 5.85
N TYR A 38 -14.32 -0.63 6.15
CA TYR A 38 -15.08 0.08 5.14
C TYR A 38 -14.25 1.22 4.56
N ILE A 39 -14.03 1.19 3.25
CA ILE A 39 -13.32 2.26 2.52
C ILE A 39 -14.36 3.22 1.94
N ASN A 40 -14.51 4.37 2.59
CA ASN A 40 -15.56 5.34 2.26
C ASN A 40 -15.48 5.79 0.78
N GLU A 41 -14.29 6.09 0.31
CA GLU A 41 -14.05 6.62 -1.04
C GLU A 41 -14.24 5.56 -2.15
N LEU A 42 -14.22 4.27 -1.81
CA LEU A 42 -14.57 3.18 -2.70
C LEU A 42 -16.03 2.72 -2.53
N ASN A 43 -16.71 3.20 -1.49
CA ASN A 43 -18.01 2.70 -1.07
C ASN A 43 -18.02 1.15 -0.98
N THR A 44 -16.97 0.57 -0.41
CA THR A 44 -16.73 -0.88 -0.41
C THR A 44 -16.22 -1.34 0.95
N ASN A 45 -16.78 -2.44 1.44
CA ASN A 45 -16.23 -3.15 2.59
C ASN A 45 -15.18 -4.16 2.13
N LEU A 46 -14.03 -4.15 2.78
CA LEU A 46 -13.04 -5.23 2.70
C LEU A 46 -13.19 -6.09 3.96
N ASP A 47 -13.49 -7.37 3.80
CA ASP A 47 -13.69 -8.30 4.93
C ASP A 47 -12.35 -8.58 5.65
N ILE A 48 -11.25 -8.42 4.93
CA ILE A 48 -9.89 -8.51 5.47
C ILE A 48 -9.06 -7.28 5.04
N PRO A 49 -8.25 -6.68 5.92
CA PRO A 49 -7.48 -5.47 5.63
C PRO A 49 -6.19 -5.78 4.85
N ILE A 50 -6.28 -6.63 3.82
CA ILE A 50 -5.11 -7.13 3.08
C ILE A 50 -5.18 -6.73 1.61
N ILE A 51 -4.04 -6.24 1.10
CA ILE A 51 -3.84 -5.85 -0.29
C ILE A 51 -2.72 -6.68 -0.90
N SER A 52 -2.90 -7.22 -2.10
CA SER A 52 -1.79 -7.80 -2.86
C SER A 52 -1.00 -6.72 -3.61
N SER A 53 0.32 -6.79 -3.49
CA SER A 53 1.27 -5.78 -3.97
C SER A 53 1.30 -5.68 -5.50
N PRO A 54 1.48 -4.48 -6.09
CA PRO A 54 1.59 -4.28 -7.53
C PRO A 54 2.94 -4.71 -8.11
N MET A 55 3.25 -5.98 -7.97
CA MET A 55 4.47 -6.61 -8.45
C MET A 55 4.15 -7.57 -9.60
N SER A 56 5.01 -7.61 -10.62
CA SER A 56 4.85 -8.50 -11.79
C SER A 56 4.88 -10.00 -11.45
N THR A 57 5.36 -10.34 -10.26
CA THR A 57 5.41 -11.70 -9.71
C THR A 57 4.32 -11.98 -8.68
N VAL A 58 3.39 -11.04 -8.45
CA VAL A 58 2.36 -11.18 -7.42
C VAL A 58 0.96 -10.93 -7.97
N THR A 59 0.69 -9.76 -8.58
CA THR A 59 -0.68 -9.36 -8.86
C THR A 59 -0.93 -9.07 -10.33
N GLU A 60 -1.60 -10.01 -10.98
CA GLU A 60 -2.38 -9.83 -12.20
C GLU A 60 -3.87 -10.13 -11.93
N SER A 61 -4.69 -10.23 -12.99
CA SER A 61 -6.15 -10.36 -12.85
C SER A 61 -6.58 -11.57 -12.02
N TYR A 62 -5.88 -12.70 -12.09
CA TYR A 62 -6.25 -13.90 -11.32
C TYR A 62 -6.04 -13.66 -9.82
N MET A 63 -4.88 -13.17 -9.39
CA MET A 63 -4.64 -12.79 -8.00
C MET A 63 -5.62 -11.71 -7.54
N SER A 64 -5.88 -10.68 -8.36
CA SER A 64 -6.82 -9.61 -8.01
C SER A 64 -8.24 -10.14 -7.78
N ASN A 65 -8.71 -11.04 -8.64
CA ASN A 65 -10.03 -11.68 -8.47
C ASN A 65 -10.08 -12.56 -7.22
N THR A 66 -9.03 -13.32 -6.95
CA THR A 66 -8.97 -14.16 -5.73
C THR A 66 -8.95 -13.29 -4.47
N MET A 67 -8.12 -12.24 -4.43
CA MET A 67 -8.10 -11.30 -3.32
C MET A 67 -9.49 -10.70 -3.08
N SER A 68 -10.16 -10.24 -4.12
CA SER A 68 -11.51 -9.70 -4.03
C SER A 68 -12.53 -10.74 -3.54
N SER A 69 -12.43 -11.99 -3.97
CA SER A 69 -13.33 -13.06 -3.52
C SER A 69 -13.13 -13.44 -2.04
N LEU A 70 -11.94 -13.17 -1.51
CA LEU A 70 -11.58 -13.37 -0.11
C LEU A 70 -11.80 -12.11 0.75
N GLY A 71 -12.39 -11.06 0.17
CA GLY A 71 -12.67 -9.81 0.86
C GLY A 71 -11.48 -8.84 0.99
N GLY A 72 -10.39 -9.07 0.26
CA GLY A 72 -9.26 -8.16 0.18
C GLY A 72 -9.23 -7.34 -1.12
N LEU A 73 -8.09 -6.70 -1.42
CA LEU A 73 -7.89 -5.88 -2.61
C LEU A 73 -6.64 -6.33 -3.38
N GLY A 74 -6.72 -6.45 -4.72
CA GLY A 74 -5.54 -6.71 -5.55
C GLY A 74 -5.21 -5.51 -6.44
N ILE A 75 -3.94 -5.07 -6.46
CA ILE A 75 -3.48 -3.95 -7.28
C ILE A 75 -2.66 -4.48 -8.46
N ILE A 76 -3.18 -4.35 -9.70
CA ILE A 76 -2.47 -4.77 -10.92
C ILE A 76 -1.18 -3.96 -11.10
N HIS A 77 -0.07 -4.65 -11.36
CA HIS A 77 1.23 -4.01 -11.57
C HIS A 77 1.30 -3.21 -12.88
N ARG A 78 2.30 -2.29 -12.98
CA ARG A 78 2.52 -1.41 -14.14
C ARG A 78 3.71 -1.79 -15.02
N TYR A 79 4.38 -2.90 -14.75
CA TYR A 79 5.58 -3.37 -15.47
C TYR A 79 5.19 -4.14 -16.74
N ASN A 80 4.39 -3.48 -17.60
CA ASN A 80 3.85 -4.01 -18.84
C ASN A 80 3.40 -2.86 -19.77
N THR A 81 2.91 -3.20 -20.97
CA THR A 81 2.33 -2.20 -21.88
C THR A 81 0.97 -1.70 -21.37
N ILE A 82 0.57 -0.51 -21.83
CA ILE A 82 -0.75 0.06 -21.49
C ILE A 82 -1.87 -0.92 -21.86
N GLU A 83 -1.82 -1.47 -23.07
CA GLU A 83 -2.81 -2.41 -23.56
C GLU A 83 -2.91 -3.69 -22.73
N PHE A 84 -1.77 -4.23 -22.32
CA PHE A 84 -1.77 -5.45 -21.50
C PHE A 84 -2.34 -5.15 -20.10
N GLN A 85 -1.94 -4.04 -19.47
CA GLN A 85 -2.50 -3.66 -18.16
C GLN A 85 -4.01 -3.38 -18.24
N ARG A 86 -4.45 -2.66 -19.28
CA ARG A 86 -5.87 -2.41 -19.57
C ARG A 86 -6.65 -3.72 -19.68
N LYS A 87 -6.11 -4.71 -20.42
CA LYS A 87 -6.69 -6.05 -20.54
C LYS A 87 -6.78 -6.74 -19.19
N LEU A 88 -5.72 -6.70 -18.37
CA LEU A 88 -5.73 -7.29 -17.02
C LEU A 88 -6.81 -6.66 -16.14
N VAL A 89 -6.95 -5.33 -16.15
CA VAL A 89 -7.98 -4.63 -15.38
C VAL A 89 -9.38 -4.95 -15.89
N SER A 90 -9.57 -5.12 -17.20
CA SER A 90 -10.87 -5.52 -17.77
C SER A 90 -11.33 -6.90 -17.31
N PHE A 91 -10.41 -7.80 -16.97
CA PHE A 91 -10.71 -9.15 -16.47
C PHE A 91 -11.02 -9.20 -14.96
N ILE A 92 -10.91 -8.09 -14.24
CA ILE A 92 -11.35 -8.04 -12.84
C ILE A 92 -12.89 -8.06 -12.82
N THR A 93 -13.43 -9.08 -12.17
CA THR A 93 -14.88 -9.36 -12.16
C THR A 93 -15.65 -8.50 -11.16
N ASN A 94 -15.05 -8.21 -10.00
CA ASN A 94 -15.65 -7.30 -9.02
C ASN A 94 -15.44 -5.85 -9.47
N THR A 95 -16.50 -5.21 -9.92
CA THR A 95 -16.47 -3.85 -10.46
C THR A 95 -16.10 -2.78 -9.45
N ASN A 96 -16.23 -3.05 -8.14
CA ASN A 96 -15.92 -2.08 -7.08
C ASN A 96 -14.45 -2.14 -6.62
N THR A 97 -13.68 -3.14 -7.06
CA THR A 97 -12.29 -3.35 -6.61
C THR A 97 -11.28 -3.33 -7.75
N LYS A 98 -11.63 -2.79 -8.92
CA LYS A 98 -10.69 -2.62 -10.02
C LYS A 98 -9.60 -1.64 -9.65
N SER A 99 -8.40 -2.17 -9.39
CA SER A 99 -7.26 -1.40 -8.89
C SER A 99 -6.00 -1.68 -9.69
N ALA A 100 -5.26 -0.63 -10.04
CA ALA A 100 -4.02 -0.75 -10.79
C ALA A 100 -2.99 0.33 -10.43
N ALA A 101 -1.71 -0.01 -10.59
CA ALA A 101 -0.60 0.89 -10.36
C ALA A 101 -0.26 1.70 -11.61
N VAL A 102 0.21 2.93 -11.38
CA VAL A 102 0.77 3.83 -12.40
C VAL A 102 2.07 4.46 -11.88
N GLY A 103 2.92 4.92 -12.80
CA GLY A 103 4.08 5.75 -12.46
C GLY A 103 3.71 7.23 -12.32
N VAL A 104 4.72 8.10 -12.43
CA VAL A 104 4.56 9.58 -12.39
C VAL A 104 5.19 10.28 -13.59
N THR A 105 5.76 9.51 -14.51
CA THR A 105 6.46 9.99 -15.72
C THR A 105 6.10 9.13 -16.93
N GLY A 106 6.60 9.52 -18.10
CA GLY A 106 6.40 8.74 -19.34
C GLY A 106 4.93 8.69 -19.74
N ASP A 107 4.43 7.48 -19.88
CA ASP A 107 3.06 7.16 -20.33
C ASP A 107 1.97 7.33 -19.26
N PHE A 108 2.30 7.94 -18.11
CA PHE A 108 1.45 8.00 -16.92
C PHE A 108 0.00 8.42 -17.23
N LYS A 109 -0.19 9.54 -17.96
CA LYS A 109 -1.52 10.09 -18.23
C LYS A 109 -2.32 9.25 -19.21
N GLU A 110 -1.67 8.77 -20.26
CA GLU A 110 -2.25 7.90 -21.27
C GLU A 110 -2.66 6.55 -20.66
N ARG A 111 -1.77 5.96 -19.87
CA ARG A 111 -2.02 4.73 -19.11
C ARG A 111 -3.21 4.87 -18.19
N LEU A 112 -3.26 5.92 -17.39
CA LEU A 112 -4.38 6.17 -16.47
C LEU A 112 -5.71 6.32 -17.21
N SER A 113 -5.73 7.09 -18.32
CA SER A 113 -6.93 7.23 -19.16
C SER A 113 -7.44 5.88 -19.66
N ALA A 114 -6.55 5.05 -20.22
CA ALA A 114 -6.89 3.73 -20.72
C ALA A 114 -7.41 2.76 -19.64
N LEU A 115 -6.94 2.91 -18.41
CA LEU A 115 -7.42 2.11 -17.26
C LEU A 115 -8.81 2.58 -16.79
N VAL A 116 -9.05 3.88 -16.77
CA VAL A 116 -10.37 4.45 -16.42
C VAL A 116 -11.45 4.03 -17.42
N GLU A 117 -11.13 3.96 -18.72
CA GLU A 117 -12.06 3.48 -19.74
C GLU A 117 -12.58 2.04 -19.51
N VAL A 118 -11.83 1.21 -18.80
CA VAL A 118 -12.25 -0.15 -18.43
C VAL A 118 -12.79 -0.27 -17.01
N GLY A 119 -13.11 0.88 -16.38
CA GLY A 119 -13.81 0.97 -15.11
C GLY A 119 -12.89 0.87 -13.89
N LEU A 120 -11.67 1.43 -13.94
CA LEU A 120 -10.80 1.54 -12.79
C LEU A 120 -11.48 2.32 -11.65
N ASN A 121 -11.44 1.79 -10.42
CA ASN A 121 -11.98 2.46 -9.23
C ASN A 121 -10.88 3.01 -8.33
N SER A 122 -9.73 2.37 -8.34
CA SER A 122 -8.60 2.72 -7.49
C SER A 122 -7.31 2.78 -8.29
N VAL A 123 -6.56 3.86 -8.10
CA VAL A 123 -5.23 4.03 -8.69
C VAL A 123 -4.16 4.07 -7.62
N CYS A 124 -3.06 3.34 -7.84
CA CYS A 124 -1.89 3.36 -6.97
C CYS A 124 -0.73 4.07 -7.68
N VAL A 125 -0.36 5.25 -7.22
CA VAL A 125 0.89 5.91 -7.62
C VAL A 125 2.04 5.18 -6.96
N ASP A 126 2.75 4.37 -7.76
CA ASP A 126 3.74 3.40 -7.29
C ASP A 126 5.15 3.84 -7.66
N VAL A 127 5.87 4.43 -6.68
CA VAL A 127 7.25 4.89 -6.82
C VAL A 127 8.07 4.53 -5.58
N ALA A 128 9.40 4.41 -5.74
CA ALA A 128 10.31 4.09 -4.64
C ALA A 128 10.38 5.20 -3.57
N HIS A 129 10.12 6.45 -3.95
CA HIS A 129 10.14 7.62 -3.07
C HIS A 129 8.93 8.52 -3.35
N GLY A 130 7.90 8.39 -2.50
CA GLY A 130 6.62 9.10 -2.65
C GLY A 130 6.69 10.58 -2.26
N ASP A 131 7.63 10.98 -1.45
CA ASP A 131 7.82 12.36 -1.01
C ASP A 131 8.60 13.18 -2.06
N HIS A 132 8.00 13.36 -3.24
CA HIS A 132 8.67 13.96 -4.39
C HIS A 132 7.69 14.83 -5.20
N ILE A 133 8.20 15.94 -5.76
CA ILE A 133 7.40 16.89 -6.56
C ILE A 133 6.65 16.25 -7.73
N LEU A 134 7.19 15.18 -8.33
CA LEU A 134 6.49 14.47 -9.41
C LEU A 134 5.27 13.69 -8.90
N VAL A 135 5.33 13.22 -7.64
CA VAL A 135 4.19 12.56 -6.99
C VAL A 135 3.11 13.59 -6.65
N GLU A 136 3.50 14.77 -6.12
CA GLU A 136 2.58 15.88 -5.92
C GLU A 136 1.81 16.20 -7.20
N LYS A 137 2.53 16.49 -8.30
CA LYS A 137 1.91 16.77 -9.59
C LYS A 137 1.03 15.64 -10.14
N ALA A 138 1.40 14.39 -9.89
CA ALA A 138 0.59 13.25 -10.30
C ALA A 138 -0.71 13.17 -9.47
N ILE A 139 -0.63 13.37 -8.15
CA ILE A 139 -1.80 13.41 -7.27
C ILE A 139 -2.74 14.56 -7.68
N GLU A 140 -2.21 15.77 -7.87
CA GLU A 140 -2.99 16.94 -8.33
C GLU A 140 -3.69 16.65 -9.65
N TYR A 141 -2.98 16.05 -10.62
CA TYR A 141 -3.57 15.67 -11.91
C TYR A 141 -4.69 14.64 -11.74
N ILE A 142 -4.47 13.59 -10.96
CA ILE A 142 -5.47 12.55 -10.71
C ILE A 142 -6.71 13.14 -10.04
N ARG A 143 -6.51 13.93 -8.98
CA ARG A 143 -7.61 14.55 -8.22
C ARG A 143 -8.44 15.54 -9.05
N SER A 144 -7.77 16.29 -9.94
CA SER A 144 -8.47 17.26 -10.80
C SER A 144 -9.17 16.62 -11.99
N THR A 145 -8.64 15.51 -12.53
CA THR A 145 -9.15 14.88 -13.75
C THR A 145 -10.12 13.73 -13.47
N TYR A 146 -9.86 12.97 -12.39
CA TYR A 146 -10.60 11.78 -12.00
C TYR A 146 -10.91 11.82 -10.49
N PRO A 147 -11.76 12.78 -10.03
CA PRO A 147 -12.01 13.03 -8.60
C PRO A 147 -12.58 11.83 -7.84
N ASP A 148 -13.26 10.93 -8.53
CA ASP A 148 -13.94 9.77 -7.94
C ASP A 148 -13.01 8.56 -7.75
N LEU A 149 -11.77 8.59 -8.29
CA LEU A 149 -10.82 7.50 -8.09
C LEU A 149 -10.31 7.48 -6.63
N PHE A 150 -10.36 6.29 -6.02
CA PHE A 150 -9.62 6.06 -4.77
C PHE A 150 -8.12 6.12 -5.05
N LEU A 151 -7.44 7.08 -4.45
CA LEU A 151 -6.03 7.36 -4.73
C LEU A 151 -5.12 6.85 -3.62
N ILE A 152 -4.35 5.83 -3.94
CA ILE A 152 -3.25 5.31 -3.12
C ILE A 152 -1.95 5.93 -3.63
N ALA A 153 -1.07 6.40 -2.75
CA ALA A 153 0.23 6.93 -3.14
C ALA A 153 1.34 6.49 -2.18
N GLY A 154 2.55 6.36 -2.68
CA GLY A 154 3.70 5.99 -1.86
C GLY A 154 4.92 5.57 -2.72
N ASN A 155 5.99 5.13 -2.05
CA ASN A 155 6.08 4.85 -0.62
C ASN A 155 6.73 6.02 0.12
N VAL A 156 6.36 6.19 1.38
CA VAL A 156 6.93 7.22 2.26
C VAL A 156 7.62 6.59 3.47
N ALA A 157 8.60 7.30 4.02
CA ALA A 157 9.42 6.83 5.14
C ALA A 157 9.11 7.55 6.47
N THR A 158 8.38 8.67 6.44
CA THR A 158 8.23 9.55 7.60
C THR A 158 6.81 10.10 7.72
N GLY A 159 6.42 10.46 8.94
CA GLY A 159 5.15 11.16 9.21
C GLY A 159 5.05 12.50 8.49
N SER A 160 6.16 13.24 8.33
CA SER A 160 6.15 14.49 7.57
C SER A 160 5.83 14.27 6.09
N ALA A 161 6.32 13.18 5.49
CA ALA A 161 5.96 12.79 4.13
C ALA A 161 4.49 12.35 4.04
N TYR A 162 4.01 11.54 5.01
CA TYR A 162 2.59 11.21 5.12
C TYR A 162 1.72 12.47 5.14
N ASN A 163 2.09 13.49 5.93
CA ASN A 163 1.35 14.75 6.02
C ASN A 163 1.31 15.48 4.67
N ARG A 164 2.43 15.50 3.91
CA ARG A 164 2.45 16.10 2.57
C ARG A 164 1.52 15.38 1.59
N LEU A 165 1.60 14.05 1.49
CA LEU A 165 0.71 13.27 0.63
C LEU A 165 -0.77 13.45 1.03
N SER A 166 -1.04 13.57 2.32
CA SER A 166 -2.39 13.89 2.83
C SER A 166 -2.88 15.24 2.32
N ASN A 167 -2.02 16.26 2.36
CA ASN A 167 -2.36 17.62 1.89
C ASN A 167 -2.51 17.69 0.37
N TRP A 168 -1.79 16.85 -0.38
CA TRP A 168 -1.92 16.75 -1.84
C TRP A 168 -3.21 16.04 -2.26
N GLY A 169 -3.86 15.28 -1.35
CA GLY A 169 -5.17 14.65 -1.59
C GLY A 169 -5.11 13.14 -1.81
N ALA A 170 -4.09 12.44 -1.33
CA ALA A 170 -4.08 10.99 -1.28
C ALA A 170 -5.17 10.48 -0.33
N HIS A 171 -5.86 9.39 -0.68
CA HIS A 171 -6.83 8.70 0.17
C HIS A 171 -6.17 7.63 1.03
N ALA A 172 -5.10 7.02 0.53
CA ALA A 172 -4.29 6.08 1.27
C ALA A 172 -2.80 6.30 0.98
N VAL A 173 -1.95 6.10 1.99
CA VAL A 173 -0.50 6.28 1.89
C VAL A 173 0.21 4.98 2.22
N ARG A 174 1.02 4.49 1.27
CA ARG A 174 1.90 3.33 1.46
C ARG A 174 3.13 3.76 2.24
N THR A 175 3.35 3.11 3.37
CA THR A 175 4.45 3.43 4.30
C THR A 175 5.53 2.38 4.25
N SER A 176 6.77 2.78 4.42
CA SER A 176 8.01 2.03 4.40
C SER A 176 8.78 2.18 3.07
N VAL A 177 10.09 2.25 3.21
CA VAL A 177 11.05 2.31 2.10
C VAL A 177 12.16 1.30 2.36
N GLY A 178 12.41 0.42 1.39
CA GLY A 178 13.53 -0.52 1.44
C GLY A 178 13.33 -1.76 2.31
N SER A 179 12.15 -2.00 2.88
CA SER A 179 11.88 -3.14 3.76
C SER A 179 11.42 -4.41 3.04
N GLY A 180 11.03 -4.32 1.77
CA GLY A 180 10.61 -5.49 0.98
C GLY A 180 11.73 -6.52 0.85
N SER A 181 11.39 -7.82 0.83
CA SER A 181 12.37 -8.92 0.76
C SER A 181 13.22 -8.88 -0.52
N ILE A 182 12.64 -8.43 -1.64
CA ILE A 182 13.34 -8.28 -2.92
C ILE A 182 13.76 -6.82 -3.20
N CYS A 183 13.53 -5.90 -2.26
CA CYS A 183 13.81 -4.48 -2.46
C CYS A 183 15.31 -4.22 -2.41
N THR A 184 15.86 -3.66 -3.48
CA THR A 184 17.28 -3.29 -3.58
C THR A 184 17.55 -1.84 -3.17
N THR A 185 16.53 -1.03 -2.91
CA THR A 185 16.66 0.42 -2.65
C THR A 185 17.69 0.72 -1.55
N ARG A 186 17.59 0.06 -0.38
CA ARG A 186 18.53 0.30 0.71
C ARG A 186 19.96 -0.14 0.39
N ILE A 187 20.11 -1.17 -0.44
CA ILE A 187 21.44 -1.67 -0.85
C ILE A 187 22.07 -0.72 -1.86
N GLN A 188 21.29 -0.25 -2.83
CA GLN A 188 21.75 0.61 -3.92
C GLN A 188 21.91 2.07 -3.51
N THR A 189 21.05 2.58 -2.63
CA THR A 189 20.97 4.01 -2.31
C THR A 189 21.35 4.34 -0.87
N GLY A 190 21.44 3.34 0.01
CA GLY A 190 21.62 3.54 1.46
C GLY A 190 20.40 4.12 2.18
N HIS A 191 19.24 4.27 1.49
CA HIS A 191 18.03 4.83 2.07
C HIS A 191 17.03 3.72 2.41
N GLY A 192 16.38 3.86 3.57
CA GLY A 192 15.36 2.93 4.02
C GLY A 192 14.94 3.20 5.46
N ILE A 193 13.83 2.58 5.85
CA ILE A 193 13.33 2.61 7.23
C ILE A 193 12.63 1.28 7.53
N PRO A 194 12.77 0.72 8.75
CA PRO A 194 11.96 -0.41 9.19
C PRO A 194 10.46 -0.07 9.15
N THR A 195 9.65 -0.97 8.61
CA THR A 195 8.22 -0.74 8.38
C THR A 195 7.48 -0.35 9.65
N LEU A 196 7.75 -1.03 10.76
CA LEU A 196 7.08 -0.74 12.02
C LEU A 196 7.29 0.71 12.48
N SER A 197 8.54 1.19 12.44
CA SER A 197 8.84 2.59 12.78
C SER A 197 8.18 3.59 11.83
N ALA A 198 8.11 3.28 10.53
CA ALA A 198 7.42 4.13 9.57
C ALA A 198 5.93 4.21 9.84
N ILE A 199 5.28 3.08 10.18
CA ILE A 199 3.85 3.05 10.55
C ILE A 199 3.60 3.93 11.76
N ILE A 200 4.37 3.76 12.83
CA ILE A 200 4.22 4.52 14.08
C ILE A 200 4.37 6.03 13.82
N ASP A 201 5.39 6.42 13.04
CA ASP A 201 5.63 7.84 12.71
C ASP A 201 4.47 8.44 11.90
N CYS A 202 3.96 7.71 10.91
CA CYS A 202 2.80 8.12 10.11
C CYS A 202 1.51 8.15 10.95
N TYR A 203 1.31 7.17 11.84
CA TYR A 203 0.13 7.11 12.69
C TYR A 203 0.07 8.27 13.69
N ASN A 204 1.20 8.69 14.24
CA ASN A 204 1.24 9.87 15.12
C ASN A 204 0.71 11.12 14.38
N ILE A 205 1.14 11.34 13.14
CA ILE A 205 0.65 12.44 12.32
C ILE A 205 -0.83 12.23 11.93
N LYS A 206 -1.23 11.00 11.62
CA LYS A 206 -2.65 10.69 11.36
C LYS A 206 -3.53 11.10 12.53
N LYS A 207 -3.10 10.75 13.75
CA LYS A 207 -3.81 11.11 14.99
C LYS A 207 -3.88 12.61 15.18
N GLU A 208 -2.76 13.33 15.03
CA GLU A 208 -2.72 14.80 15.12
C GLU A 208 -3.71 15.45 14.14
N ARG A 209 -3.76 14.97 12.87
CA ARG A 209 -4.70 15.46 11.86
C ARG A 209 -6.16 15.24 12.27
N LEU A 210 -6.48 14.05 12.79
CA LEU A 210 -7.83 13.74 13.25
C LEU A 210 -8.23 14.59 14.47
N ASP A 211 -7.32 14.81 15.41
CA ASP A 211 -7.53 15.67 16.58
C ASP A 211 -7.77 17.13 16.16
N GLU A 212 -7.18 17.57 15.04
CA GLU A 212 -7.41 18.87 14.42
C GLU A 212 -8.65 18.94 13.52
N GLY A 213 -9.41 17.85 13.39
CA GLY A 213 -10.59 17.76 12.50
C GLY A 213 -10.26 17.74 11.01
N LYS A 214 -9.02 17.42 10.65
CA LYS A 214 -8.56 17.31 9.27
C LYS A 214 -8.76 15.91 8.72
N TYR A 215 -8.95 15.80 7.41
CA TYR A 215 -8.91 14.51 6.72
C TYR A 215 -7.55 13.83 6.94
N ALA A 216 -7.58 12.54 7.22
CA ALA A 216 -6.40 11.71 7.41
C ALA A 216 -6.50 10.43 6.57
N PRO A 217 -5.60 10.24 5.58
CA PRO A 217 -5.57 9.07 4.73
C PRO A 217 -5.41 7.76 5.49
N TYR A 218 -5.87 6.65 4.88
CA TYR A 218 -5.54 5.31 5.35
C TYR A 218 -4.03 5.07 5.29
N ILE A 219 -3.48 4.36 6.26
CA ILE A 219 -2.09 3.94 6.29
C ILE A 219 -2.01 2.49 5.80
N ILE A 220 -1.24 2.26 4.75
CA ILE A 220 -0.95 0.92 4.22
C ILE A 220 0.46 0.52 4.63
N ALA A 221 0.58 -0.48 5.50
CA ALA A 221 1.88 -1.08 5.84
C ALA A 221 2.39 -1.91 4.65
N ASP A 222 3.55 -1.57 4.10
CA ASP A 222 4.08 -2.21 2.90
C ASP A 222 5.53 -2.65 3.06
N GLY A 223 5.77 -3.94 2.89
CA GLY A 223 7.09 -4.57 2.93
C GLY A 223 7.58 -5.00 4.32
N GLY A 224 8.44 -6.00 4.34
CA GLY A 224 9.03 -6.56 5.56
C GLY A 224 8.12 -7.48 6.38
N ILE A 225 6.91 -7.75 5.91
CA ILE A 225 5.89 -8.58 6.56
C ILE A 225 6.09 -10.03 6.10
N LYS A 226 6.39 -10.93 7.03
CA LYS A 226 6.80 -12.32 6.75
C LYS A 226 5.80 -13.37 7.26
N ASN A 227 4.92 -13.00 8.17
CA ASN A 227 3.99 -13.90 8.84
C ASN A 227 2.76 -13.16 9.38
N SER A 228 1.77 -13.89 9.88
CA SER A 228 0.56 -13.32 10.44
C SER A 228 0.80 -12.43 11.67
N GLY A 229 1.82 -12.75 12.48
CA GLY A 229 2.21 -11.91 13.61
C GLY A 229 2.64 -10.51 13.18
N ASP A 230 3.36 -10.38 12.07
CA ASP A 230 3.77 -9.08 11.53
C ASP A 230 2.57 -8.28 10.99
N ILE A 231 1.55 -8.97 10.43
CA ILE A 231 0.28 -8.33 10.05
C ILE A 231 -0.39 -7.71 11.29
N VAL A 232 -0.52 -8.49 12.37
CA VAL A 232 -1.14 -8.01 13.61
C VAL A 232 -0.33 -6.88 14.23
N LYS A 233 1.01 -6.96 14.25
CA LYS A 233 1.88 -5.86 14.71
C LYS A 233 1.69 -4.59 13.88
N SER A 234 1.53 -4.71 12.53
CA SER A 234 1.29 -3.58 11.65
C SER A 234 -0.02 -2.87 11.99
N LEU A 235 -1.10 -3.62 12.11
CA LEU A 235 -2.43 -3.09 12.47
C LEU A 235 -2.42 -2.48 13.88
N SER A 236 -1.79 -3.14 14.85
CA SER A 236 -1.65 -2.63 16.23
C SER A 236 -0.80 -1.37 16.32
N ALA A 237 0.12 -1.17 15.39
CA ALA A 237 0.94 0.05 15.31
C ALA A 237 0.23 1.23 14.62
N GLY A 238 -0.97 1.01 14.06
CA GLY A 238 -1.81 2.04 13.48
C GLY A 238 -1.93 2.01 11.95
N ALA A 239 -1.49 0.92 11.29
CA ALA A 239 -1.85 0.70 9.91
C ALA A 239 -3.34 0.32 9.80
N ASP A 240 -4.02 0.83 8.78
CA ASP A 240 -5.40 0.47 8.47
C ASP A 240 -5.45 -0.78 7.56
N LEU A 241 -4.45 -0.91 6.70
CA LEU A 241 -4.35 -1.94 5.68
C LEU A 241 -2.91 -2.46 5.61
N VAL A 242 -2.75 -3.70 5.14
CA VAL A 242 -1.46 -4.37 5.01
C VAL A 242 -1.25 -4.84 3.58
N MET A 243 -0.15 -4.43 2.95
CA MET A 243 0.21 -4.86 1.60
C MET A 243 1.21 -6.00 1.65
N LEU A 244 0.86 -7.10 0.98
CA LEU A 244 1.65 -8.33 0.95
C LEU A 244 2.22 -8.58 -0.46
N GLY A 245 3.53 -8.81 -0.51
CA GLY A 245 4.25 -9.25 -1.72
C GLY A 245 4.77 -10.69 -1.54
N SER A 246 5.89 -10.85 -0.83
CA SER A 246 6.56 -12.15 -0.69
C SER A 246 5.70 -13.26 -0.06
N MET A 247 4.79 -12.92 0.85
CA MET A 247 3.86 -13.92 1.43
C MET A 247 2.87 -14.50 0.42
N LEU A 248 2.60 -13.78 -0.67
CA LEU A 248 1.72 -14.24 -1.74
C LEU A 248 2.50 -14.80 -2.94
N SER A 249 3.81 -14.52 -3.03
CA SER A 249 4.65 -15.04 -4.12
C SER A 249 4.69 -16.56 -4.12
N GLY A 250 4.58 -17.16 -5.31
CA GLY A 250 4.61 -18.62 -5.47
C GLY A 250 3.26 -19.30 -5.15
N THR A 251 2.21 -18.55 -4.85
CA THR A 251 0.86 -19.11 -4.79
C THR A 251 0.34 -19.38 -6.21
N LYS A 252 -0.67 -20.22 -6.33
CA LYS A 252 -1.28 -20.60 -7.60
C LYS A 252 -1.81 -19.42 -8.42
N GLU A 253 -2.17 -18.34 -7.73
CA GLU A 253 -2.79 -17.14 -8.29
C GLU A 253 -1.78 -16.13 -8.83
N THR A 254 -0.49 -16.30 -8.52
CA THR A 254 0.56 -15.41 -9.03
C THR A 254 0.82 -15.60 -10.51
N PRO A 255 1.24 -14.54 -11.23
CA PRO A 255 1.64 -14.64 -12.63
C PRO A 255 2.86 -15.53 -12.82
N GLY A 256 2.92 -16.19 -13.99
CA GLY A 256 4.04 -17.02 -14.40
C GLY A 256 3.78 -18.52 -14.22
N ASN A 257 4.77 -19.31 -14.62
CA ASN A 257 4.75 -20.77 -14.45
C ASN A 257 5.36 -21.14 -13.11
N ILE A 258 4.75 -22.09 -12.41
CA ILE A 258 5.34 -22.69 -11.21
C ILE A 258 6.35 -23.73 -11.69
N GLU A 259 7.62 -23.50 -11.47
CA GLU A 259 8.66 -24.52 -11.58
C GLU A 259 8.89 -25.14 -10.22
N THR A 260 8.78 -26.45 -10.13
CA THR A 260 9.12 -27.22 -8.93
C THR A 260 10.50 -27.82 -9.14
N ASP A 261 11.47 -27.45 -8.31
CA ASP A 261 12.78 -28.11 -8.25
C ASP A 261 12.67 -29.57 -7.76
#